data_79e5e74348cc290980840b9ac9178bc5
#
_entry.id   79e5e74348cc290980840b9ac9178bc5
#
_cell.length_a   1.000
_cell.length_b   1.000
_cell.length_c   1.000
_cell.angle_alpha   90.00
_cell.angle_beta   90.00
_cell.angle_gamma   90.00
#
_symmetry.space_group_name_H-M   'P 1'
#
loop_
_entity.id
_entity.type
_entity.pdbx_description
1 polymer ?
#
loop_
_entity_poly.entity_id
_entity_poly.type
_entity_poly.pdbx_seq_one_letter_code
_entity_poly.pdbx_strand_id
1 'polypeptide(L)'
;LNASNHLDLAASLENAIYNNIENLKKNVPEAYRKDALAIGRSSNLVCESGEIGIPGVDKAAEVGLLPWVCHSLWLIYRHKMDDELLRNKLFPVLKQAINYYLHFTYKGKDGKVHLPQTYSPEYGSAKDCNFDLALLSWGCRTLLEITGRLNIDDPLIPRWRTTLEELTPFPTDPANGLMIGRDVPYAFSHRHYSHLLAAYPLYLINKENPEEYDLIEKSLLYWQGKSGAHQGYSCTGASSISSALGKGNEALTYLDKLFTKFLSVNTLYRESGPVIETPLSAAQSIHDMLLQSWGGKLRIFPAVPDSWKDIAYKDFRAEGAFLIT
;
A
#
# COMPACT_ATOMS: atom_id res chain seq x y z
N LEU A 1 8.88 9.50 -6.96
CA LEU A 1 9.38 9.60 -8.35
C LEU A 1 8.25 9.94 -9.32
N ASN A 2 7.08 9.24 -9.27
CA ASN A 2 5.98 9.48 -10.21
C ASN A 2 5.43 10.91 -10.07
N ALA A 3 5.03 11.31 -8.86
CA ALA A 3 4.45 12.63 -8.58
C ALA A 3 5.41 13.78 -8.86
N SER A 4 6.72 13.58 -8.69
CA SER A 4 7.77 14.55 -9.03
C SER A 4 8.23 14.50 -10.49
N ASN A 5 7.49 13.81 -11.36
CA ASN A 5 7.72 13.70 -12.80
C ASN A 5 9.07 13.05 -13.21
N HIS A 6 9.63 12.16 -12.38
CA HIS A 6 10.84 11.38 -12.67
C HIS A 6 10.48 9.94 -13.09
N LEU A 7 9.73 9.80 -14.18
CA LEU A 7 9.22 8.51 -14.66
C LEU A 7 10.31 7.59 -15.21
N ASP A 8 11.41 8.15 -15.68
CA ASP A 8 12.61 7.42 -16.12
C ASP A 8 13.25 6.63 -14.96
N LEU A 9 13.35 7.26 -13.79
CA LEU A 9 13.87 6.61 -12.58
C LEU A 9 12.91 5.54 -12.05
N ALA A 10 11.61 5.74 -12.20
CA ALA A 10 10.59 4.77 -11.81
C ALA A 10 10.66 3.46 -12.63
N ALA A 11 11.18 3.50 -13.86
CA ALA A 11 11.37 2.33 -14.71
C ALA A 11 12.31 1.28 -14.12
N SER A 12 13.15 1.63 -13.16
CA SER A 12 14.03 0.67 -12.47
C SER A 12 13.23 -0.43 -11.75
N LEU A 13 12.11 -0.09 -11.11
CA LEU A 13 11.21 -1.05 -10.47
C LEU A 13 10.54 -1.97 -11.51
N GLU A 14 10.07 -1.39 -12.62
CA GLU A 14 9.50 -2.17 -13.72
C GLU A 14 10.50 -3.24 -14.19
N ASN A 15 11.74 -2.83 -14.48
CA ASN A 15 12.78 -3.73 -14.94
C ASN A 15 13.14 -4.81 -13.92
N ALA A 16 13.24 -4.44 -12.64
CA ALA A 16 13.52 -5.41 -11.57
C ALA A 16 12.47 -6.52 -11.51
N ILE A 17 11.19 -6.19 -11.61
CA ILE A 17 10.11 -7.16 -11.53
C ILE A 17 9.99 -7.98 -12.82
N TYR A 18 9.93 -7.32 -13.99
CA TYR A 18 9.61 -8.02 -15.25
C TYR A 18 10.75 -8.84 -15.82
N ASN A 19 12.00 -8.50 -15.50
CA ASN A 19 13.15 -9.31 -15.90
C ASN A 19 13.35 -10.55 -15.02
N ASN A 20 12.62 -10.68 -13.90
CA ASN A 20 12.85 -11.71 -12.91
C ASN A 20 11.60 -12.54 -12.58
N ILE A 21 10.66 -12.67 -13.50
CA ILE A 21 9.40 -13.43 -13.32
C ILE A 21 9.64 -14.87 -12.86
N GLU A 22 10.65 -15.55 -13.40
CA GLU A 22 10.95 -16.94 -13.02
C GLU A 22 11.42 -17.05 -11.56
N ASN A 23 12.08 -16.03 -11.02
CA ASN A 23 12.47 -15.99 -9.62
C ASN A 23 11.27 -15.69 -8.72
N LEU A 24 10.38 -14.76 -9.13
CA LEU A 24 9.10 -14.53 -8.43
C LEU A 24 8.26 -15.81 -8.35
N LYS A 25 8.30 -16.64 -9.38
CA LYS A 25 7.62 -17.93 -9.41
C LYS A 25 8.26 -18.96 -8.44
N LYS A 26 9.59 -18.98 -8.35
CA LYS A 26 10.31 -19.84 -7.40
C LYS A 26 10.07 -19.48 -5.94
N ASN A 27 9.74 -18.22 -5.64
CA ASN A 27 9.40 -17.78 -4.28
C ASN A 27 8.04 -18.32 -3.79
N VAL A 28 7.25 -18.91 -4.68
CA VAL A 28 5.99 -19.60 -4.34
C VAL A 28 6.26 -21.08 -4.14
N PRO A 29 5.68 -21.75 -3.12
CA PRO A 29 5.76 -23.21 -2.98
C PRO A 29 5.33 -23.94 -4.25
N GLU A 30 6.02 -25.03 -4.59
CA GLU A 30 5.91 -25.71 -5.88
C GLU A 30 4.48 -26.00 -6.32
N ALA A 31 3.60 -26.36 -5.40
CA ALA A 31 2.20 -26.68 -5.66
C ALA A 31 1.39 -25.52 -6.31
N TYR A 32 1.85 -24.27 -6.13
CA TYR A 32 1.15 -23.07 -6.60
C TYR A 32 1.85 -22.35 -7.76
N ARG A 33 3.05 -22.78 -8.16
CA ARG A 33 3.86 -22.13 -9.21
C ARG A 33 3.23 -22.08 -10.59
N LYS A 34 2.18 -22.85 -10.82
CA LYS A 34 1.46 -22.88 -12.12
C LYS A 34 0.83 -21.53 -12.45
N ASP A 35 0.28 -20.84 -11.47
CA ASP A 35 -0.54 -19.64 -11.68
C ASP A 35 -0.36 -18.56 -10.59
N ALA A 36 0.66 -18.68 -9.76
CA ALA A 36 0.96 -17.71 -8.71
C ALA A 36 2.41 -17.20 -8.77
N LEU A 37 2.59 -15.97 -8.29
CA LEU A 37 3.87 -15.29 -8.11
C LEU A 37 3.92 -14.67 -6.72
N ALA A 38 5.14 -14.54 -6.15
CA ALA A 38 5.36 -13.87 -4.88
C ALA A 38 6.74 -13.21 -4.80
N ILE A 39 6.89 -12.30 -3.86
CA ILE A 39 8.18 -11.76 -3.43
C ILE A 39 8.22 -11.72 -1.91
N GLY A 40 9.32 -12.07 -1.31
CA GLY A 40 9.52 -11.99 0.14
C GLY A 40 10.12 -10.65 0.56
N ARG A 41 10.03 -10.34 1.85
CA ARG A 41 10.52 -9.10 2.47
C ARG A 41 12.03 -8.87 2.25
N SER A 42 12.83 -9.92 2.30
CA SER A 42 14.29 -9.86 2.11
C SER A 42 14.64 -10.45 0.74
N SER A 43 14.33 -9.70 -0.30
CA SER A 43 14.61 -10.09 -1.68
C SER A 43 15.93 -9.49 -2.16
N ASN A 44 16.69 -10.23 -2.97
CA ASN A 44 17.88 -9.73 -3.64
C ASN A 44 17.52 -8.93 -4.92
N LEU A 45 18.53 -8.40 -5.61
CA LEU A 45 18.36 -7.58 -6.81
C LEU A 45 17.71 -8.31 -7.99
N VAL A 46 17.68 -9.65 -7.98
CA VAL A 46 16.99 -10.46 -8.99
C VAL A 46 15.69 -11.07 -8.46
N CYS A 47 15.12 -10.48 -7.42
CA CYS A 47 13.84 -10.87 -6.82
C CYS A 47 13.79 -12.28 -6.23
N GLU A 48 14.91 -12.88 -5.85
CA GLU A 48 14.96 -14.11 -5.09
C GLU A 48 14.84 -13.82 -3.59
N SER A 49 13.92 -14.45 -2.91
CA SER A 49 13.66 -14.30 -1.48
C SER A 49 13.50 -15.63 -0.73
N GLY A 50 13.55 -16.74 -1.45
CA GLY A 50 13.08 -18.02 -0.93
C GLY A 50 11.55 -18.10 -0.87
N GLU A 51 11.02 -19.25 -0.51
CA GLU A 51 9.58 -19.49 -0.43
C GLU A 51 8.94 -18.65 0.70
N ILE A 52 7.83 -17.95 0.37
CA ILE A 52 7.17 -17.03 1.29
C ILE A 52 6.23 -17.70 2.30
N GLY A 53 6.15 -19.00 2.29
CA GLY A 53 5.30 -19.79 3.18
C GLY A 53 3.84 -19.91 2.71
N ILE A 54 3.11 -20.78 3.35
CA ILE A 54 1.71 -21.13 3.04
C ILE A 54 0.78 -20.50 4.08
N PRO A 55 -0.16 -19.60 3.66
CA PRO A 55 -1.15 -19.02 4.55
C PRO A 55 -1.92 -20.07 5.36
N GLY A 56 -2.07 -19.82 6.65
CA GLY A 56 -2.75 -20.74 7.57
C GLY A 56 -1.91 -21.92 8.06
N VAL A 57 -0.73 -22.17 7.46
CA VAL A 57 0.22 -23.21 7.84
C VAL A 57 1.45 -22.58 8.47
N ASP A 58 2.10 -21.69 7.73
CA ASP A 58 3.32 -21.03 8.17
C ASP A 58 2.98 -19.73 8.91
N LYS A 59 3.49 -19.58 10.14
CA LYS A 59 3.20 -18.40 10.98
C LYS A 59 3.67 -17.08 10.40
N ALA A 60 4.68 -17.11 9.54
CA ALA A 60 5.29 -15.93 8.93
C ALA A 60 4.98 -15.81 7.41
N ALA A 61 3.89 -16.40 6.93
CA ALA A 61 3.50 -16.30 5.52
C ALA A 61 3.15 -14.84 5.18
N GLU A 62 3.97 -14.18 4.37
CA GLU A 62 3.81 -12.79 3.92
C GLU A 62 3.37 -12.73 2.45
N VAL A 63 2.09 -12.91 2.19
CA VAL A 63 1.54 -13.03 0.82
C VAL A 63 1.43 -11.68 0.12
N GLY A 64 1.16 -10.61 0.86
CA GLY A 64 0.80 -9.29 0.33
C GLY A 64 1.94 -8.49 -0.29
N LEU A 65 3.18 -8.91 -0.17
CA LEU A 65 4.32 -8.08 -0.58
C LEU A 65 4.37 -7.86 -2.10
N LEU A 66 4.13 -8.88 -2.92
CA LEU A 66 4.08 -8.69 -4.37
C LEU A 66 2.85 -7.87 -4.83
N PRO A 67 1.62 -8.08 -4.33
CA PRO A 67 0.52 -7.14 -4.55
C PRO A 67 0.85 -5.69 -4.16
N TRP A 68 1.59 -5.46 -3.07
CA TRP A 68 2.02 -4.10 -2.70
C TRP A 68 3.03 -3.52 -3.71
N VAL A 69 3.98 -4.31 -4.19
CA VAL A 69 4.86 -3.90 -5.30
C VAL A 69 4.06 -3.60 -6.56
N CYS A 70 3.04 -4.42 -6.86
CA CYS A 70 2.12 -4.17 -7.99
C CYS A 70 1.35 -2.84 -7.83
N HIS A 71 1.04 -2.40 -6.62
CA HIS A 71 0.47 -1.07 -6.41
C HIS A 71 1.45 0.04 -6.86
N SER A 72 2.74 -0.08 -6.56
CA SER A 72 3.74 0.87 -7.06
C SER A 72 3.84 0.86 -8.60
N LEU A 73 3.76 -0.32 -9.24
CA LEU A 73 3.69 -0.46 -10.70
C LEU A 73 2.40 0.13 -11.27
N TRP A 74 1.27 -0.02 -10.57
CA TRP A 74 0.00 0.62 -10.91
C TRP A 74 0.11 2.14 -10.89
N LEU A 75 0.77 2.72 -9.88
CA LEU A 75 1.02 4.16 -9.82
C LEU A 75 1.90 4.62 -10.99
N ILE A 76 2.90 3.84 -11.40
CA ILE A 76 3.69 4.15 -12.61
C ILE A 76 2.78 4.20 -13.84
N TYR A 77 1.92 3.18 -14.01
CA TYR A 77 0.94 3.17 -15.09
C TYR A 77 0.00 4.40 -15.02
N ARG A 78 -0.58 4.69 -13.85
CA ARG A 78 -1.51 5.81 -13.67
C ARG A 78 -0.89 7.17 -14.02
N HIS A 79 0.42 7.33 -13.84
CA HIS A 79 1.13 8.56 -14.18
C HIS A 79 1.68 8.58 -15.62
N LYS A 80 1.79 7.42 -16.30
CA LYS A 80 2.22 7.31 -17.71
C LYS A 80 1.05 7.15 -18.67
N MET A 81 -0.01 6.45 -18.25
CA MET A 81 -1.15 6.00 -19.07
C MET A 81 -0.73 5.13 -20.26
N ASP A 82 0.29 4.28 -20.07
CA ASP A 82 0.81 3.36 -21.07
C ASP A 82 0.06 2.02 -21.02
N ASP A 83 -0.86 1.81 -21.97
CA ASP A 83 -1.69 0.61 -22.03
C ASP A 83 -0.90 -0.65 -22.43
N GLU A 84 0.26 -0.53 -23.08
CA GLU A 84 1.14 -1.68 -23.35
C GLU A 84 1.81 -2.18 -22.07
N LEU A 85 2.29 -1.27 -21.24
CA LEU A 85 2.79 -1.60 -19.90
C LEU A 85 1.69 -2.26 -19.07
N LEU A 86 0.48 -1.71 -19.12
CA LEU A 86 -0.66 -2.23 -18.39
C LEU A 86 -1.00 -3.67 -18.82
N ARG A 87 -1.12 -3.91 -20.13
CA ARG A 87 -1.51 -5.19 -20.71
C ARG A 87 -0.45 -6.26 -20.58
N ASN A 88 0.79 -5.91 -20.94
CA ASN A 88 1.84 -6.91 -21.15
C ASN A 88 2.69 -7.16 -19.90
N LYS A 89 2.63 -6.24 -18.93
CA LYS A 89 3.46 -6.31 -17.73
C LYS A 89 2.62 -6.37 -16.46
N LEU A 90 1.90 -5.31 -16.11
CA LEU A 90 1.22 -5.25 -14.82
C LEU A 90 0.11 -6.29 -14.69
N PHE A 91 -0.78 -6.40 -15.68
CA PHE A 91 -1.91 -7.32 -15.61
C PHE A 91 -1.50 -8.77 -15.32
N PRO A 92 -0.55 -9.39 -16.04
CA PRO A 92 -0.17 -10.78 -15.78
C PRO A 92 0.51 -10.98 -14.43
N VAL A 93 1.30 -10.01 -13.95
CA VAL A 93 1.95 -10.12 -12.64
C VAL A 93 0.93 -9.94 -11.51
N LEU A 94 0.10 -8.91 -11.57
CA LEU A 94 -0.94 -8.67 -10.56
C LEU A 94 -1.93 -9.83 -10.48
N LYS A 95 -2.36 -10.36 -11.64
CA LYS A 95 -3.25 -11.53 -11.70
C LYS A 95 -2.66 -12.71 -10.92
N GLN A 96 -1.39 -13.05 -11.16
CA GLN A 96 -0.75 -14.17 -10.49
C GLN A 96 -0.45 -13.89 -9.01
N ALA A 97 -0.15 -12.64 -8.65
CA ALA A 97 0.00 -12.24 -7.25
C ALA A 97 -1.32 -12.38 -6.47
N ILE A 98 -2.45 -12.00 -7.08
CA ILE A 98 -3.78 -12.16 -6.49
C ILE A 98 -4.23 -13.63 -6.48
N ASN A 99 -3.89 -14.42 -7.50
CA ASN A 99 -4.18 -15.85 -7.50
C ASN A 99 -3.59 -16.55 -6.27
N TYR A 100 -2.41 -16.13 -5.81
CA TYR A 100 -1.82 -16.72 -4.62
C TYR A 100 -2.72 -16.53 -3.38
N TYR A 101 -3.34 -15.38 -3.19
CA TYR A 101 -4.38 -15.21 -2.16
C TYR A 101 -5.59 -16.14 -2.41
N LEU A 102 -6.07 -16.18 -3.66
CA LEU A 102 -7.28 -16.92 -4.01
C LEU A 102 -7.18 -18.44 -3.79
N HIS A 103 -5.98 -18.99 -3.75
CA HIS A 103 -5.76 -20.39 -3.37
C HIS A 103 -6.13 -20.68 -1.91
N PHE A 104 -6.08 -19.66 -1.04
CA PHE A 104 -6.26 -19.82 0.41
C PHE A 104 -7.53 -19.18 0.95
N THR A 105 -8.26 -18.40 0.15
CA THR A 105 -9.56 -17.86 0.57
C THR A 105 -10.54 -18.98 0.86
N TYR A 106 -11.34 -18.79 1.91
CA TYR A 106 -12.40 -19.75 2.25
C TYR A 106 -13.68 -19.01 2.64
N LYS A 107 -14.85 -19.68 2.44
CA LYS A 107 -16.13 -19.15 2.85
C LYS A 107 -16.40 -19.52 4.32
N GLY A 108 -16.57 -18.52 5.16
CA GLY A 108 -16.90 -18.69 6.58
C GLY A 108 -18.36 -19.10 6.78
N LYS A 109 -18.73 -19.44 8.05
CA LYS A 109 -20.10 -19.74 8.43
C LYS A 109 -21.04 -18.54 8.31
N ASP A 110 -20.51 -17.34 8.31
CA ASP A 110 -21.21 -16.07 8.11
C ASP A 110 -21.48 -15.76 6.63
N GLY A 111 -21.07 -16.65 5.73
CA GLY A 111 -21.22 -16.51 4.29
C GLY A 111 -20.21 -15.57 3.64
N LYS A 112 -19.24 -15.02 4.39
CA LYS A 112 -18.19 -14.15 3.89
C LYS A 112 -16.95 -14.92 3.45
N VAL A 113 -16.18 -14.28 2.57
CA VAL A 113 -14.85 -14.74 2.16
C VAL A 113 -13.82 -14.25 3.16
N HIS A 114 -13.03 -15.16 3.67
CA HIS A 114 -12.01 -14.94 4.69
C HIS A 114 -10.63 -15.34 4.20
N LEU A 115 -9.60 -14.77 4.83
CA LEU A 115 -8.22 -15.20 4.72
C LEU A 115 -7.80 -16.00 5.97
N PRO A 116 -7.05 -17.09 5.81
CA PRO A 116 -6.43 -17.79 6.93
C PRO A 116 -5.36 -16.90 7.57
N GLN A 117 -4.67 -17.43 8.57
CA GLN A 117 -3.60 -16.69 9.22
C GLN A 117 -2.49 -16.35 8.23
N THR A 118 -2.12 -15.06 8.19
CA THR A 118 -0.99 -14.49 7.47
C THR A 118 -0.22 -13.56 8.40
N TYR A 119 0.95 -13.07 7.96
CA TYR A 119 1.78 -12.16 8.75
C TYR A 119 1.63 -10.72 8.25
N SER A 120 1.17 -9.83 9.12
CA SER A 120 1.16 -8.39 8.86
C SER A 120 2.56 -7.81 9.05
N PRO A 121 3.20 -7.27 8.01
CA PRO A 121 4.58 -6.78 8.08
C PRO A 121 4.71 -5.55 9.00
N GLU A 122 5.61 -5.53 9.85
CA GLU A 122 6.45 -6.48 10.61
C GLU A 122 5.90 -6.62 12.04
N TYR A 123 4.59 -6.74 12.17
CA TYR A 123 3.92 -6.68 13.48
C TYR A 123 3.61 -8.05 14.06
N GLY A 124 2.93 -8.90 13.31
CA GLY A 124 2.51 -10.20 13.81
C GLY A 124 1.48 -10.87 12.91
N SER A 125 1.09 -12.09 13.30
CA SER A 125 0.19 -12.91 12.51
C SER A 125 -1.24 -12.83 13.01
N ALA A 126 -2.19 -12.78 12.08
CA ALA A 126 -3.62 -12.82 12.36
C ALA A 126 -4.39 -13.49 11.23
N LYS A 127 -5.59 -13.98 11.51
CA LYS A 127 -6.59 -14.27 10.49
C LYS A 127 -7.18 -12.96 9.99
N ASP A 128 -7.56 -12.91 8.72
CA ASP A 128 -8.13 -11.69 8.11
C ASP A 128 -7.27 -10.45 8.44
N CYS A 129 -5.95 -10.54 8.20
CA CYS A 129 -5.06 -9.40 8.36
C CYS A 129 -5.55 -8.21 7.53
N ASN A 130 -5.68 -7.03 8.13
CA ASN A 130 -6.08 -5.81 7.43
C ASN A 130 -5.13 -5.47 6.26
N PHE A 131 -3.83 -5.74 6.42
CA PHE A 131 -2.85 -5.64 5.36
C PHE A 131 -3.22 -6.46 4.12
N ASP A 132 -3.53 -7.75 4.32
CA ASP A 132 -3.82 -8.67 3.23
C ASP A 132 -5.23 -8.47 2.66
N LEU A 133 -6.23 -8.18 3.51
CA LEU A 133 -7.58 -7.85 3.06
C LEU A 133 -7.58 -6.60 2.17
N ALA A 134 -6.78 -5.58 2.54
CA ALA A 134 -6.64 -4.37 1.75
C ALA A 134 -6.01 -4.66 0.38
N LEU A 135 -4.94 -5.44 0.32
CA LEU A 135 -4.26 -5.77 -0.92
C LEU A 135 -5.06 -6.70 -1.81
N LEU A 136 -5.77 -7.68 -1.24
CA LEU A 136 -6.69 -8.55 -1.99
C LEU A 136 -7.84 -7.73 -2.60
N SER A 137 -8.46 -6.85 -1.80
CA SER A 137 -9.55 -5.98 -2.26
C SER A 137 -9.06 -5.03 -3.36
N TRP A 138 -7.95 -4.34 -3.13
CA TRP A 138 -7.33 -3.46 -4.13
C TRP A 138 -6.98 -4.21 -5.41
N GLY A 139 -6.34 -5.37 -5.30
CA GLY A 139 -5.90 -6.15 -6.45
C GLY A 139 -7.07 -6.65 -7.30
N CYS A 140 -8.14 -7.16 -6.68
CA CYS A 140 -9.34 -7.57 -7.41
C CYS A 140 -10.02 -6.38 -8.12
N ARG A 141 -10.15 -5.22 -7.46
CA ARG A 141 -10.69 -3.99 -8.07
C ARG A 141 -9.85 -3.55 -9.26
N THR A 142 -8.54 -3.52 -9.10
CA THR A 142 -7.60 -3.12 -10.16
C THR A 142 -7.62 -4.08 -11.34
N LEU A 143 -7.69 -5.40 -11.12
CA LEU A 143 -7.84 -6.39 -12.19
C LEU A 143 -9.14 -6.20 -12.98
N LEU A 144 -10.25 -5.91 -12.30
CA LEU A 144 -11.53 -5.60 -12.97
C LEU A 144 -11.45 -4.27 -13.74
N GLU A 145 -10.78 -3.25 -13.22
CA GLU A 145 -10.54 -1.99 -13.93
C GLU A 145 -9.71 -2.21 -15.19
N ILE A 146 -8.61 -2.96 -15.09
CA ILE A 146 -7.73 -3.29 -16.22
C ILE A 146 -8.49 -4.06 -17.29
N THR A 147 -9.23 -5.10 -16.93
CA THR A 147 -9.98 -5.91 -17.89
C THR A 147 -11.07 -5.11 -18.59
N GLY A 148 -11.77 -4.23 -17.87
CA GLY A 148 -12.75 -3.32 -18.46
C GLY A 148 -12.11 -2.31 -19.41
N ARG A 149 -11.00 -1.66 -19.02
CA ARG A 149 -10.29 -0.68 -19.85
C ARG A 149 -9.73 -1.30 -21.15
N LEU A 150 -9.13 -2.48 -21.03
CA LEU A 150 -8.42 -3.13 -22.15
C LEU A 150 -9.28 -4.12 -22.93
N ASN A 151 -10.56 -4.27 -22.57
CA ASN A 151 -11.47 -5.28 -23.13
C ASN A 151 -10.86 -6.69 -23.10
N ILE A 152 -10.31 -7.08 -21.94
CA ILE A 152 -9.75 -8.42 -21.73
C ILE A 152 -10.87 -9.31 -21.21
N ASP A 153 -11.14 -10.43 -21.92
CA ASP A 153 -11.97 -11.51 -21.42
C ASP A 153 -11.10 -12.50 -20.64
N ASP A 154 -11.31 -12.55 -19.31
CA ASP A 154 -10.53 -13.41 -18.42
C ASP A 154 -11.48 -14.30 -17.59
N PRO A 155 -11.25 -15.62 -17.53
CA PRO A 155 -12.14 -16.56 -16.83
C PRO A 155 -12.22 -16.29 -15.31
N LEU A 156 -11.33 -15.51 -14.73
CA LEU A 156 -11.34 -15.17 -13.29
C LEU A 156 -12.16 -13.92 -12.96
N ILE A 157 -12.66 -13.18 -13.94
CA ILE A 157 -13.52 -12.00 -13.71
C ILE A 157 -14.68 -12.28 -12.74
N PRO A 158 -15.46 -13.38 -12.89
CA PRO A 158 -16.52 -13.69 -11.93
C PRO A 158 -15.97 -13.91 -10.51
N ARG A 159 -14.82 -14.58 -10.38
CA ARG A 159 -14.22 -14.86 -9.09
C ARG A 159 -13.74 -13.58 -8.38
N TRP A 160 -13.14 -12.64 -9.11
CA TRP A 160 -12.74 -11.35 -8.53
C TRP A 160 -13.95 -10.55 -8.04
N ARG A 161 -15.05 -10.53 -8.79
CA ARG A 161 -16.31 -9.89 -8.39
C ARG A 161 -16.88 -10.52 -7.12
N THR A 162 -17.07 -11.83 -7.11
CA THR A 162 -17.59 -12.56 -5.95
C THR A 162 -16.68 -12.35 -4.72
N THR A 163 -15.36 -12.36 -4.92
CA THR A 163 -14.43 -12.08 -3.82
C THR A 163 -14.69 -10.69 -3.22
N LEU A 164 -14.86 -9.65 -4.03
CA LEU A 164 -15.12 -8.29 -3.54
C LEU A 164 -16.49 -8.16 -2.85
N GLU A 165 -17.50 -8.79 -3.39
CA GLU A 165 -18.89 -8.73 -2.87
C GLU A 165 -19.01 -9.46 -1.52
N GLU A 166 -18.30 -10.56 -1.37
CA GLU A 166 -18.38 -11.43 -0.18
C GLU A 166 -17.22 -11.26 0.81
N LEU A 167 -16.18 -10.44 0.48
CA LEU A 167 -15.03 -10.28 1.37
C LEU A 167 -15.47 -9.80 2.76
N THR A 168 -14.89 -10.41 3.80
CA THR A 168 -15.12 -9.97 5.18
C THR A 168 -14.71 -8.51 5.35
N PRO A 169 -15.45 -7.70 6.14
CA PRO A 169 -15.04 -6.34 6.45
C PRO A 169 -13.68 -6.27 7.14
N PHE A 170 -13.03 -5.13 7.05
CA PHE A 170 -11.79 -4.88 7.79
C PHE A 170 -12.03 -5.03 9.29
N PRO A 171 -11.25 -5.88 10.02
CA PRO A 171 -11.32 -5.97 11.46
C PRO A 171 -11.07 -4.61 12.15
N THR A 172 -12.02 -4.19 12.96
CA THR A 172 -11.98 -2.92 13.71
C THR A 172 -12.28 -3.12 15.17
N ASP A 173 -11.73 -2.24 16.01
CA ASP A 173 -12.09 -2.06 17.41
C ASP A 173 -12.85 -0.73 17.55
N PRO A 174 -14.03 -0.69 18.19
CA PRO A 174 -14.82 0.54 18.31
C PRO A 174 -14.10 1.70 18.98
N ALA A 175 -13.19 1.40 19.93
CA ALA A 175 -12.44 2.42 20.66
C ALA A 175 -11.17 2.86 19.93
N ASN A 176 -10.50 1.94 19.20
CA ASN A 176 -9.14 2.11 18.73
C ASN A 176 -9.00 2.15 17.19
N GLY A 177 -10.05 1.81 16.44
CA GLY A 177 -10.05 1.81 14.99
C GLY A 177 -9.58 0.50 14.36
N LEU A 178 -8.82 0.57 13.27
CA LEU A 178 -8.35 -0.60 12.53
C LEU A 178 -7.41 -1.48 13.35
N MET A 179 -7.68 -2.78 13.36
CA MET A 179 -6.87 -3.80 14.04
C MET A 179 -5.79 -4.35 13.10
N ILE A 180 -4.88 -5.16 13.62
CA ILE A 180 -3.92 -5.92 12.78
C ILE A 180 -4.67 -6.96 11.93
N GLY A 181 -5.62 -7.65 12.52
CA GLY A 181 -6.50 -8.61 11.90
C GLY A 181 -7.56 -9.08 12.90
N ARG A 182 -8.32 -10.10 12.54
CA ARG A 182 -9.39 -10.61 13.40
C ARG A 182 -8.86 -11.04 14.77
N ASP A 183 -9.44 -10.49 15.84
CA ASP A 183 -9.11 -10.75 17.25
C ASP A 183 -7.65 -10.35 17.64
N VAL A 184 -6.95 -9.61 16.78
CA VAL A 184 -5.59 -9.14 17.03
C VAL A 184 -5.54 -7.61 16.93
N PRO A 185 -5.62 -6.89 18.06
CA PRO A 185 -5.53 -5.43 18.08
C PRO A 185 -4.10 -4.93 17.84
N TYR A 186 -3.95 -3.64 17.53
CA TYR A 186 -2.66 -2.96 17.59
C TYR A 186 -2.28 -2.70 19.06
N ALA A 187 -1.64 -3.68 19.71
CA ALA A 187 -1.46 -3.70 21.16
C ALA A 187 -0.17 -2.99 21.65
N PHE A 188 0.91 -3.02 20.85
CA PHE A 188 2.21 -2.45 21.20
C PHE A 188 2.74 -1.54 20.09
N SER A 189 3.66 -0.65 20.45
CA SER A 189 4.26 0.29 19.52
C SER A 189 5.06 -0.42 18.43
N HIS A 190 4.88 0.02 17.19
CA HIS A 190 5.68 -0.40 16.05
C HIS A 190 5.87 0.76 15.08
N ARG A 191 7.01 0.78 14.34
CA ARG A 191 7.29 1.85 13.38
C ARG A 191 6.42 1.78 12.12
N HIS A 192 5.95 0.60 11.74
CA HIS A 192 5.10 0.39 10.57
C HIS A 192 3.61 0.51 10.90
N TYR A 193 2.82 0.79 9.88
CA TYR A 193 1.37 0.97 9.93
C TYR A 193 0.64 0.08 8.92
N SER A 194 1.08 -1.17 8.76
CA SER A 194 0.53 -2.14 7.79
C SER A 194 -1.00 -2.30 7.89
N HIS A 195 -1.56 -2.19 9.09
CA HIS A 195 -3.01 -2.24 9.33
C HIS A 195 -3.79 -1.04 8.77
N LEU A 196 -3.11 0.08 8.42
CA LEU A 196 -3.71 1.29 7.84
C LEU A 196 -3.61 1.35 6.32
N LEU A 197 -3.14 0.27 5.66
CA LEU A 197 -2.89 0.27 4.22
C LEU A 197 -4.15 0.57 3.39
N ALA A 198 -5.32 0.14 3.88
CA ALA A 198 -6.61 0.44 3.24
C ALA A 198 -6.91 1.95 3.17
N ALA A 199 -6.41 2.73 4.14
CA ALA A 199 -6.56 4.18 4.17
C ALA A 199 -5.47 4.87 3.31
N TYR A 200 -4.21 4.45 3.47
CA TYR A 200 -3.06 4.99 2.73
C TYR A 200 -2.00 3.91 2.51
N PRO A 201 -1.52 3.70 1.29
CA PRO A 201 -1.78 4.48 0.07
C PRO A 201 -2.89 3.92 -0.84
N LEU A 202 -3.68 2.93 -0.40
CA LEU A 202 -4.66 2.28 -1.27
C LEU A 202 -6.00 3.03 -1.41
N TYR A 203 -6.31 3.96 -0.52
CA TYR A 203 -7.53 4.78 -0.52
C TYR A 203 -8.84 3.97 -0.68
N LEU A 204 -8.87 2.72 -0.23
CA LEU A 204 -10.06 1.85 -0.24
C LEU A 204 -11.13 2.35 0.73
N ILE A 205 -10.68 2.92 1.84
CA ILE A 205 -11.45 3.76 2.76
C ILE A 205 -10.84 5.16 2.74
N ASN A 206 -11.66 6.20 2.79
CA ASN A 206 -11.18 7.57 2.58
C ASN A 206 -12.13 8.62 3.15
N LYS A 207 -11.68 9.88 3.17
CA LYS A 207 -12.39 11.02 3.77
C LYS A 207 -13.71 11.41 3.11
N GLU A 208 -14.05 10.88 1.96
CA GLU A 208 -15.29 11.22 1.26
C GLU A 208 -16.51 10.56 1.92
N ASN A 209 -16.28 9.49 2.72
CA ASN A 209 -17.26 8.89 3.61
C ASN A 209 -16.97 9.33 5.06
N PRO A 210 -17.91 9.99 5.75
CA PRO A 210 -17.71 10.47 7.12
C PRO A 210 -17.37 9.36 8.14
N GLU A 211 -17.98 8.19 8.02
CA GLU A 211 -17.70 7.07 8.91
C GLU A 211 -16.27 6.52 8.72
N GLU A 212 -15.81 6.51 7.46
CA GLU A 212 -14.44 6.11 7.12
C GLU A 212 -13.42 7.17 7.55
N TYR A 213 -13.78 8.46 7.42
CA TYR A 213 -12.96 9.56 7.95
C TYR A 213 -12.70 9.37 9.45
N ASP A 214 -13.75 9.17 10.24
CA ASP A 214 -13.65 8.97 11.68
C ASP A 214 -12.85 7.70 12.03
N LEU A 215 -13.03 6.63 11.26
CA LEU A 215 -12.27 5.38 11.43
C LEU A 215 -10.77 5.59 11.18
N ILE A 216 -10.42 6.28 10.10
CA ILE A 216 -9.01 6.56 9.75
C ILE A 216 -8.37 7.45 10.81
N GLU A 217 -9.04 8.54 11.20
CA GLU A 217 -8.55 9.46 12.21
C GLU A 217 -8.30 8.77 13.55
N LYS A 218 -9.28 8.02 14.02
CA LYS A 218 -9.19 7.22 15.26
C LYS A 218 -7.99 6.25 15.20
N SER A 219 -7.85 5.53 14.09
CA SER A 219 -6.76 4.56 13.90
C SER A 219 -5.39 5.24 13.88
N LEU A 220 -5.28 6.38 13.21
CA LEU A 220 -4.05 7.19 13.16
C LEU A 220 -3.65 7.68 14.56
N LEU A 221 -4.61 8.26 15.30
CA LEU A 221 -4.36 8.78 16.65
C LEU A 221 -3.99 7.65 17.62
N TYR A 222 -4.64 6.50 17.52
CA TYR A 222 -4.31 5.34 18.35
C TYR A 222 -2.91 4.79 18.04
N TRP A 223 -2.55 4.63 16.76
CA TRP A 223 -1.20 4.24 16.36
C TRP A 223 -0.15 5.23 16.87
N GLN A 224 -0.34 6.53 16.62
CA GLN A 224 0.59 7.57 17.02
C GLN A 224 0.69 7.75 18.55
N GLY A 225 -0.36 7.43 19.28
CA GLY A 225 -0.36 7.41 20.74
C GLY A 225 0.58 6.35 21.36
N LYS A 226 0.94 5.31 20.59
CA LYS A 226 1.87 4.26 21.02
C LYS A 226 3.28 4.50 20.43
N SER A 227 3.97 5.52 20.92
CA SER A 227 5.15 6.09 20.25
C SER A 227 6.50 5.42 20.58
N GLY A 228 6.55 4.39 21.43
CA GLY A 228 7.82 3.83 21.97
C GLY A 228 8.80 3.28 20.93
N ALA A 229 8.30 2.74 19.79
CA ALA A 229 9.12 2.19 18.71
C ALA A 229 9.02 3.01 17.41
N HIS A 230 8.50 4.25 17.46
CA HIS A 230 8.39 5.07 16.27
C HIS A 230 9.76 5.49 15.76
N GLN A 231 9.90 5.51 14.44
CA GLN A 231 11.05 6.00 13.69
C GLN A 231 10.59 7.09 12.70
N GLY A 232 11.51 7.61 11.91
CA GLY A 232 11.18 8.62 10.91
C GLY A 232 10.11 8.18 9.91
N TYR A 233 10.10 6.92 9.51
CA TYR A 233 9.06 6.34 8.67
C TYR A 233 7.65 6.44 9.29
N SER A 234 7.54 6.34 10.62
CA SER A 234 6.27 6.56 11.34
C SER A 234 5.79 8.01 11.19
N CYS A 235 6.72 8.97 11.18
CA CYS A 235 6.38 10.39 10.99
C CYS A 235 5.87 10.64 9.56
N THR A 236 6.55 10.11 8.54
CA THR A 236 6.15 10.30 7.15
C THR A 236 4.80 9.64 6.83
N GLY A 237 4.58 8.40 7.32
CA GLY A 237 3.30 7.73 7.17
C GLY A 237 2.15 8.51 7.84
N ALA A 238 2.35 9.00 9.06
CA ALA A 238 1.35 9.80 9.76
C ALA A 238 1.08 11.13 9.04
N SER A 239 2.10 11.78 8.48
CA SER A 239 1.95 12.99 7.67
C SER A 239 1.11 12.73 6.42
N SER A 240 1.40 11.66 5.66
CA SER A 240 0.63 11.31 4.46
C SER A 240 -0.82 10.93 4.77
N ILE A 241 -1.07 10.18 5.85
CA ILE A 241 -2.43 9.86 6.29
C ILE A 241 -3.18 11.13 6.71
N SER A 242 -2.54 12.04 7.46
CA SER A 242 -3.12 13.34 7.82
C SER A 242 -3.44 14.17 6.58
N SER A 243 -2.55 14.17 5.58
CA SER A 243 -2.77 14.85 4.30
C SER A 243 -3.94 14.25 3.52
N ALA A 244 -4.10 12.91 3.54
CA ALA A 244 -5.25 12.23 2.93
C ALA A 244 -6.57 12.66 3.59
N LEU A 245 -6.56 12.94 4.90
CA LEU A 245 -7.70 13.50 5.64
C LEU A 245 -7.91 15.01 5.43
N GLY A 246 -6.96 15.72 4.79
CA GLY A 246 -7.00 17.16 4.61
C GLY A 246 -6.50 17.97 5.81
N LYS A 247 -5.74 17.35 6.70
CA LYS A 247 -5.22 17.94 7.95
C LYS A 247 -3.80 18.45 7.79
N GLY A 248 -3.64 19.60 7.14
CA GLY A 248 -2.32 20.15 6.80
C GLY A 248 -1.44 20.52 8.02
N ASN A 249 -2.02 21.06 9.07
CA ASN A 249 -1.28 21.41 10.28
C ASN A 249 -0.72 20.18 11.00
N GLU A 250 -1.52 19.13 11.11
CA GLU A 250 -1.10 17.84 11.68
C GLU A 250 -0.06 17.16 10.80
N ALA A 251 -0.23 17.19 9.48
CA ALA A 251 0.74 16.66 8.52
C ALA A 251 2.12 17.34 8.70
N LEU A 252 2.15 18.68 8.80
CA LEU A 252 3.38 19.44 9.05
C LEU A 252 3.98 19.09 10.42
N THR A 253 3.17 18.93 11.46
CA THR A 253 3.65 18.56 12.80
C THR A 253 4.42 17.24 12.79
N TYR A 254 3.95 16.24 12.02
CA TYR A 254 4.67 14.98 11.86
C TYR A 254 5.97 15.14 11.07
N LEU A 255 6.01 15.97 10.02
CA LEU A 255 7.25 16.28 9.30
C LEU A 255 8.25 17.04 10.16
N ASP A 256 7.82 18.01 10.97
CA ASP A 256 8.68 18.71 11.92
C ASP A 256 9.30 17.74 12.94
N LYS A 257 8.53 16.76 13.41
CA LYS A 257 9.05 15.69 14.28
C LYS A 257 10.12 14.85 13.55
N LEU A 258 9.95 14.54 12.27
CA LEU A 258 10.98 13.88 11.46
C LEU A 258 12.25 14.72 11.41
N PHE A 259 12.15 15.99 11.02
CA PHE A 259 13.30 16.88 10.82
C PHE A 259 14.05 17.15 12.11
N THR A 260 13.35 17.30 13.23
CA THR A 260 13.98 17.62 14.53
C THR A 260 14.58 16.40 15.24
N LYS A 261 14.00 15.20 15.08
CA LYS A 261 14.42 14.01 15.82
C LYS A 261 15.27 13.03 15.02
N PHE A 262 15.04 12.95 13.71
CA PHE A 262 15.60 11.89 12.87
C PHE A 262 16.56 12.40 11.79
N LEU A 263 16.83 13.70 11.72
CA LEU A 263 17.90 14.25 10.88
C LEU A 263 19.08 14.70 11.73
N SER A 264 20.28 14.49 11.21
CA SER A 264 21.51 15.03 11.74
C SER A 264 21.77 16.42 11.16
N VAL A 265 22.67 17.18 11.76
CA VAL A 265 23.06 18.53 11.30
C VAL A 265 23.63 18.55 9.87
N ASN A 266 24.16 17.42 9.39
CA ASN A 266 24.63 17.20 8.03
C ASN A 266 23.54 16.70 7.08
N THR A 267 22.27 16.78 7.48
CA THR A 267 21.07 16.32 6.74
C THR A 267 20.96 14.80 6.54
N LEU A 268 21.89 14.01 7.07
CA LEU A 268 21.76 12.57 7.02
C LEU A 268 20.68 12.08 7.97
N TYR A 269 19.90 11.12 7.50
CA TYR A 269 18.84 10.48 8.26
C TYR A 269 19.42 9.53 9.32
N ARG A 270 18.80 9.53 10.51
CA ARG A 270 19.19 8.69 11.66
C ARG A 270 18.12 7.68 11.98
N GLU A 271 18.40 6.43 11.65
CA GLU A 271 17.63 5.26 12.05
C GLU A 271 18.58 4.07 12.26
N SER A 272 18.06 2.89 12.60
CA SER A 272 18.85 1.69 12.90
C SER A 272 19.57 1.06 11.70
N GLY A 273 19.69 1.73 10.57
CA GLY A 273 20.35 1.25 9.36
C GLY A 273 20.26 2.25 8.20
N PRO A 274 20.85 1.93 7.05
CA PRO A 274 20.82 2.77 5.86
C PRO A 274 19.46 2.61 5.13
N VAL A 275 18.41 3.20 5.70
CA VAL A 275 17.05 3.17 5.12
C VAL A 275 16.83 4.32 4.16
N ILE A 276 16.49 4.03 2.92
CA ILE A 276 16.20 5.00 1.87
C ILE A 276 14.71 5.37 1.80
N GLU A 277 13.83 4.51 2.29
CA GLU A 277 12.39 4.70 2.22
C GLU A 277 11.91 5.93 2.98
N THR A 278 12.53 6.29 4.10
CA THR A 278 12.10 7.44 4.91
C THR A 278 12.32 8.79 4.21
N PRO A 279 13.49 9.11 3.64
CA PRO A 279 13.65 10.34 2.84
C PRO A 279 12.70 10.41 1.64
N LEU A 280 12.47 9.28 0.96
CA LEU A 280 11.56 9.22 -0.18
C LEU A 280 10.09 9.39 0.25
N SER A 281 9.69 8.79 1.37
CA SER A 281 8.34 8.96 1.92
C SER A 281 8.14 10.37 2.49
N ALA A 282 9.18 11.04 3.00
CA ALA A 282 9.10 12.46 3.41
C ALA A 282 8.80 13.36 2.21
N ALA A 283 9.49 13.14 1.09
CA ALA A 283 9.18 13.85 -0.15
C ALA A 283 7.74 13.58 -0.62
N GLN A 284 7.29 12.32 -0.56
CA GLN A 284 5.91 11.97 -0.88
C GLN A 284 4.91 12.66 0.04
N SER A 285 5.19 12.75 1.35
CA SER A 285 4.30 13.44 2.30
C SER A 285 4.11 14.92 1.93
N ILE A 286 5.16 15.60 1.47
CA ILE A 286 5.05 16.99 0.97
C ILE A 286 4.20 17.02 -0.30
N HIS A 287 4.38 16.07 -1.24
CA HIS A 287 3.52 15.97 -2.41
C HIS A 287 2.05 15.77 -2.03
N ASP A 288 1.76 14.90 -1.06
CA ASP A 288 0.39 14.62 -0.59
C ASP A 288 -0.28 15.87 0.03
N MET A 289 0.50 16.80 0.60
CA MET A 289 -0.02 18.08 1.09
C MET A 289 -0.39 19.05 -0.06
N LEU A 290 0.33 18.96 -1.18
CA LEU A 290 0.24 19.92 -2.29
C LEU A 290 -0.66 19.44 -3.44
N LEU A 291 -0.62 18.14 -3.76
CA LEU A 291 -1.36 17.55 -4.87
C LEU A 291 -1.74 16.10 -4.56
N GLN A 292 -3.03 15.78 -4.69
CA GLN A 292 -3.53 14.41 -4.62
C GLN A 292 -4.36 14.09 -5.86
N SER A 293 -4.23 12.88 -6.41
CA SER A 293 -4.89 12.47 -7.65
C SER A 293 -5.55 11.09 -7.59
N TRP A 294 -5.96 10.65 -6.40
CA TRP A 294 -6.66 9.38 -6.20
C TRP A 294 -8.18 9.49 -6.40
N GLY A 295 -8.84 8.35 -6.65
CA GLY A 295 -10.30 8.27 -6.78
C GLY A 295 -10.86 9.02 -7.99
N GLY A 296 -10.07 9.20 -9.06
CA GLY A 296 -10.47 9.90 -10.28
C GLY A 296 -10.62 11.41 -10.10
N LYS A 297 -10.09 12.00 -9.02
CA LYS A 297 -10.19 13.43 -8.70
C LYS A 297 -8.81 14.04 -8.52
N LEU A 298 -8.60 15.23 -9.06
CA LEU A 298 -7.45 16.09 -8.75
C LEU A 298 -7.81 17.02 -7.58
N ARG A 299 -6.97 17.04 -6.56
CA ARG A 299 -7.09 17.90 -5.38
C ARG A 299 -5.86 18.76 -5.27
N ILE A 300 -6.03 20.04 -5.56
CA ILE A 300 -4.96 21.04 -5.52
C ILE A 300 -4.92 21.63 -4.11
N PHE A 301 -3.74 21.65 -3.50
CA PHE A 301 -3.53 22.13 -2.13
C PHE A 301 -4.47 21.51 -1.09
N PRO A 302 -4.63 20.14 -1.08
CA PRO A 302 -5.65 19.49 -0.26
C PRO A 302 -5.36 19.52 1.24
N ALA A 303 -4.11 19.74 1.65
CA ALA A 303 -3.68 19.69 3.05
C ALA A 303 -2.55 20.70 3.34
N VAL A 304 -2.73 21.95 2.91
CA VAL A 304 -1.76 23.02 3.19
C VAL A 304 -1.90 23.48 4.63
N PRO A 305 -0.80 23.57 5.40
CA PRO A 305 -0.87 24.11 6.76
C PRO A 305 -1.05 25.64 6.75
N ASP A 306 -1.69 26.15 7.80
CA ASP A 306 -1.98 27.58 7.94
C ASP A 306 -0.76 28.50 7.92
N SER A 307 0.40 27.97 8.28
CA SER A 307 1.67 28.71 8.28
C SER A 307 2.26 28.96 6.89
N TRP A 308 1.85 28.18 5.88
CA TRP A 308 2.34 28.36 4.51
C TRP A 308 1.48 29.39 3.78
N LYS A 309 2.06 30.54 3.43
CA LYS A 309 1.31 31.68 2.84
C LYS A 309 1.49 31.81 1.33
N ASP A 310 2.70 31.64 0.84
CA ASP A 310 3.05 31.78 -0.57
C ASP A 310 3.54 30.42 -1.07
N ILE A 311 2.67 29.67 -1.74
CA ILE A 311 2.95 28.30 -2.16
C ILE A 311 2.78 28.20 -3.66
N ALA A 312 3.79 27.61 -4.30
CA ALA A 312 3.71 27.24 -5.72
C ALA A 312 4.46 25.91 -5.91
N TYR A 313 4.05 25.18 -6.93
CA TYR A 313 4.81 24.05 -7.45
C TYR A 313 4.75 24.06 -8.97
N LYS A 314 5.68 23.37 -9.59
CA LYS A 314 5.77 23.31 -11.03
C LYS A 314 6.02 21.87 -11.47
N ASP A 315 5.33 21.48 -12.55
CA ASP A 315 5.52 20.21 -13.24
C ASP A 315 5.30 18.97 -12.35
N PHE A 316 4.38 19.06 -11.36
CA PHE A 316 3.94 17.89 -10.62
C PHE A 316 3.07 17.01 -11.51
N ARG A 317 3.32 15.72 -11.48
CA ARG A 317 2.55 14.76 -12.27
C ARG A 317 1.45 14.12 -11.42
N ALA A 318 0.26 14.04 -11.99
CA ALA A 318 -0.91 13.41 -11.39
C ALA A 318 -1.35 12.17 -12.19
N GLU A 319 -2.20 11.35 -11.60
CA GLU A 319 -2.85 10.25 -12.30
C GLU A 319 -3.60 10.76 -13.53
N GLY A 320 -3.64 9.95 -14.60
CA GLY A 320 -4.16 10.36 -15.91
C GLY A 320 -3.11 11.05 -16.77
N ALA A 321 -1.84 10.99 -16.38
CA ALA A 321 -0.69 11.60 -17.03
C ALA A 321 -0.75 13.15 -17.08
N PHE A 322 -1.57 13.79 -16.24
CA PHE A 322 -1.63 15.25 -16.15
C PHE A 322 -0.34 15.82 -15.57
N LEU A 323 0.09 16.96 -16.12
CA LEU A 323 1.18 17.77 -15.59
C LEU A 323 0.57 19.06 -15.05
N ILE A 324 0.80 19.32 -13.75
CA ILE A 324 0.14 20.41 -13.02
C ILE A 324 1.19 21.42 -12.56
N THR A 325 0.89 22.69 -12.86
CA THR A 325 1.73 23.84 -12.45
C THR A 325 0.85 24.92 -11.86
#